data_d87f4763c6370dcdcb6b749907c527dc
#
_entry.id   d87f4763c6370dcdcb6b749907c527dc
#
_cell.length_a   1.000
_cell.length_b   1.000
_cell.length_c   1.000
_cell.angle_alpha   90.00
_cell.angle_beta   90.00
_cell.angle_gamma   90.00
#
_symmetry.space_group_name_H-M   'P 1'
#
loop_
_entity.id
_entity.type
_entity.pdbx_description
1 polymer ?
#
loop_
_entity_poly.entity_id
_entity_poly.type
_entity_poly.pdbx_seq_one_letter_code
_entity_poly.pdbx_strand_id
1 'polypeptide(L)'
;MKTITSDSPASRKPPLDRQSRFALLHITDRKDWAPYLLLLTASIVSLLPFSGRAFSTDDPLFIWTAQHIIQQHFNPYSFEVNWNKTAAKMSEVTQNPPLASYYMAAAGKIEGWSERNLHLAFLMPTIALVFGVYRLAKRFTGCPGVAALVTLVAPAFMVSACSVMCDPIMLALWIWAAIFWIDGVDHDKPGFVAASVVLIAVSALTKYFGAALVPLLFAYSFARRRRLGSWAWYLLFPVVVLVGYEFMTAKLYGHGLLTTAAQFSRDHRLWTHASKGARTLITLSYMGGSVLPALVLAPLLWSRKQIALVLLASAVAGGFIMRGWVRLGLTAGSPQAFAARNEHWGIISIQLILFIAGGISVLALAIADYRRERDADSLFLLLWVVGTFWFAAYLNWTVNVRSILPVVPAVGILIARRREKASVNPSRQYKASVVFGLLACGVVSLWMARADSDAANSARAAAFIVHQKTGNNNDVWFLGHSGFQYYMQALGAHPYDWSHPQTKAGDFLVVPYSKVWPQDVTSQFPGFRENIQLAMHAYASTTSPEIGAGFYHSYWSILPYAFGPVPSEKYAIIRLAQ
;
A
#
# COMPACT_ATOMS: atom_id res chain seq x y z
N MET A 1 60.70 -37.06 -30.36
CA MET A 1 60.03 -35.97 -31.08
C MET A 1 58.53 -36.10 -30.83
N LYS A 2 58.01 -35.41 -29.80
CA LYS A 2 56.57 -35.36 -29.48
C LYS A 2 56.13 -33.92 -29.69
N THR A 3 55.27 -33.71 -30.66
CA THR A 3 54.68 -32.45 -31.05
C THR A 3 53.69 -32.02 -29.98
N ILE A 4 53.92 -30.85 -29.39
CA ILE A 4 52.99 -30.19 -28.46
C ILE A 4 52.04 -29.35 -29.32
N THR A 5 50.78 -29.73 -29.33
CA THR A 5 49.71 -28.90 -29.94
C THR A 5 49.31 -27.84 -28.90
N SER A 6 49.44 -26.56 -29.27
CA SER A 6 49.01 -25.40 -28.49
C SER A 6 47.50 -25.26 -28.58
N ASP A 7 46.83 -25.44 -27.43
CA ASP A 7 45.42 -25.04 -27.27
C ASP A 7 45.28 -23.52 -27.28
N SER A 8 44.55 -23.04 -28.26
CA SER A 8 44.13 -21.63 -28.39
C SER A 8 43.15 -21.28 -27.27
N PRO A 9 43.30 -20.17 -26.54
CA PRO A 9 42.35 -19.76 -25.53
C PRO A 9 41.01 -19.34 -26.15
N ALA A 10 39.95 -20.04 -25.77
CA ALA A 10 38.57 -19.69 -26.15
C ALA A 10 38.29 -18.20 -25.91
N SER A 11 37.98 -17.49 -26.98
CA SER A 11 37.60 -16.06 -26.95
C SER A 11 36.43 -15.83 -25.99
N ARG A 12 36.72 -15.31 -24.81
CA ARG A 12 35.68 -14.71 -23.95
C ARG A 12 35.09 -13.53 -24.70
N LYS A 13 33.83 -13.65 -25.16
CA LYS A 13 33.07 -12.49 -25.64
C LYS A 13 33.15 -11.39 -24.59
N PRO A 14 33.46 -10.15 -24.98
CA PRO A 14 33.49 -9.04 -24.04
C PRO A 14 32.12 -8.91 -23.37
N PRO A 15 32.05 -8.54 -22.07
CA PRO A 15 30.78 -8.30 -21.41
C PRO A 15 30.05 -7.22 -22.19
N LEU A 16 28.81 -7.53 -22.60
CA LEU A 16 27.90 -6.59 -23.26
C LEU A 16 27.96 -5.24 -22.54
N ASP A 17 28.36 -4.23 -23.27
CA ASP A 17 28.47 -2.85 -22.80
C ASP A 17 27.13 -2.41 -22.20
N ARG A 18 27.06 -2.39 -20.88
CA ARG A 18 25.88 -1.93 -20.12
C ARG A 18 25.69 -0.42 -20.25
N GLN A 19 26.69 0.31 -20.75
CA GLN A 19 26.65 1.77 -20.84
C GLN A 19 25.76 2.31 -21.97
N SER A 20 25.52 1.53 -23.02
CA SER A 20 24.72 1.98 -24.17
C SER A 20 23.18 1.91 -23.98
N ARG A 21 22.67 1.37 -22.86
CA ARG A 21 21.24 1.15 -22.66
C ARG A 21 20.45 2.34 -22.12
N PHE A 22 21.09 3.47 -21.85
CA PHE A 22 20.47 4.63 -21.20
C PHE A 22 20.57 5.93 -21.98
N ALA A 23 19.85 6.05 -23.10
CA ALA A 23 19.41 7.34 -23.58
C ALA A 23 17.98 7.60 -23.08
N LEU A 24 17.84 8.50 -22.10
CA LEU A 24 16.57 8.75 -21.38
C LEU A 24 15.43 9.28 -22.26
N LEU A 25 15.68 9.70 -23.50
CA LEU A 25 14.67 10.36 -24.34
C LEU A 25 14.68 9.95 -25.83
N HIS A 26 15.44 8.95 -26.24
CA HIS A 26 15.33 8.44 -27.60
C HIS A 26 14.40 7.21 -27.65
N ILE A 27 13.09 7.49 -27.63
CA ILE A 27 12.07 6.56 -28.12
C ILE A 27 12.04 6.79 -29.65
N THR A 28 13.02 6.25 -30.35
CA THR A 28 13.17 6.51 -31.80
C THR A 28 12.61 5.39 -32.66
N ASP A 29 12.33 4.21 -32.09
CA ASP A 29 11.81 3.07 -32.84
C ASP A 29 10.39 2.70 -32.43
N ARG A 30 9.51 2.40 -33.40
CA ARG A 30 8.13 1.88 -33.16
C ARG A 30 8.13 0.65 -32.25
N LYS A 31 9.19 -0.14 -32.23
CA LYS A 31 9.35 -1.31 -31.35
C LYS A 31 9.48 -0.96 -29.86
N ASP A 32 9.91 0.25 -29.54
CA ASP A 32 10.07 0.71 -28.15
C ASP A 32 8.73 1.08 -27.48
N TRP A 33 7.70 1.39 -28.27
CA TRP A 33 6.38 1.76 -27.78
C TRP A 33 5.50 0.56 -27.39
N ALA A 34 5.70 -0.60 -27.99
CA ALA A 34 4.85 -1.77 -27.77
C ALA A 34 4.73 -2.19 -26.30
N PRO A 35 5.81 -2.23 -25.48
CA PRO A 35 5.69 -2.55 -24.06
C PRO A 35 4.91 -1.51 -23.28
N TYR A 36 5.05 -0.21 -23.60
CA TYR A 36 4.29 0.85 -22.92
C TYR A 36 2.80 0.78 -23.27
N LEU A 37 2.46 0.51 -24.54
CA LEU A 37 1.08 0.32 -24.95
C LEU A 37 0.44 -0.90 -24.26
N LEU A 38 1.17 -2.01 -24.16
CA LEU A 38 0.72 -3.19 -23.44
C LEU A 38 0.45 -2.88 -21.96
N LEU A 39 1.39 -2.19 -21.29
CA LEU A 39 1.25 -1.83 -19.89
C LEU A 39 0.13 -0.80 -19.66
N LEU A 40 -0.04 0.16 -20.58
CA LEU A 40 -1.15 1.10 -20.57
C LEU A 40 -2.49 0.36 -20.66
N THR A 41 -2.64 -0.49 -21.68
CA THR A 41 -3.87 -1.27 -21.87
C THR A 41 -4.15 -2.17 -20.68
N ALA A 42 -3.14 -2.88 -20.17
CA ALA A 42 -3.28 -3.73 -18.99
C ALA A 42 -3.70 -2.93 -17.74
N SER A 43 -3.13 -1.74 -17.52
CA SER A 43 -3.50 -0.86 -16.41
C SER A 43 -4.93 -0.34 -16.56
N ILE A 44 -5.32 0.12 -17.74
CA ILE A 44 -6.67 0.61 -17.99
C ILE A 44 -7.70 -0.51 -17.82
N VAL A 45 -7.48 -1.67 -18.45
CA VAL A 45 -8.42 -2.79 -18.39
C VAL A 45 -8.59 -3.31 -16.97
N SER A 46 -7.52 -3.33 -16.17
CA SER A 46 -7.60 -3.82 -14.79
C SER A 46 -8.18 -2.81 -13.80
N LEU A 47 -8.02 -1.50 -14.00
CA LEU A 47 -8.40 -0.48 -13.01
C LEU A 47 -9.69 0.28 -13.38
N LEU A 48 -9.97 0.47 -14.67
CA LEU A 48 -11.15 1.22 -15.12
C LEU A 48 -12.49 0.66 -14.60
N PRO A 49 -12.69 -0.67 -14.45
CA PRO A 49 -13.91 -1.22 -13.88
C PRO A 49 -14.21 -0.75 -12.44
N PHE A 50 -13.19 -0.29 -11.71
CA PHE A 50 -13.30 0.19 -10.34
C PHE A 50 -13.44 1.71 -10.23
N SER A 51 -13.55 2.44 -11.35
CA SER A 51 -13.68 3.91 -11.32
C SER A 51 -14.93 4.42 -10.60
N GLY A 52 -16.01 3.63 -10.53
CA GLY A 52 -17.23 3.95 -9.77
C GLY A 52 -17.26 3.40 -8.34
N ARG A 53 -16.11 2.91 -7.82
CA ARG A 53 -15.99 2.44 -6.43
C ARG A 53 -16.30 3.57 -5.47
N ALA A 54 -17.08 3.29 -4.43
CA ALA A 54 -17.38 4.23 -3.37
C ALA A 54 -16.09 4.64 -2.60
N PHE A 55 -16.05 5.86 -2.11
CA PHE A 55 -14.99 6.31 -1.22
C PHE A 55 -15.00 5.51 0.08
N SER A 56 -13.83 5.17 0.58
CA SER A 56 -13.70 4.32 1.77
C SER A 56 -12.43 4.61 2.54
N THR A 57 -12.27 4.01 3.70
CA THR A 57 -11.10 4.15 4.57
C THR A 57 -10.77 5.63 4.80
N ASP A 58 -9.58 6.09 4.43
CA ASP A 58 -9.15 7.48 4.63
C ASP A 58 -9.46 8.40 3.43
N ASP A 59 -10.07 7.90 2.33
CA ASP A 59 -10.43 8.73 1.17
C ASP A 59 -11.15 10.03 1.59
N PRO A 60 -12.14 10.02 2.52
CA PRO A 60 -12.84 11.23 2.95
C PRO A 60 -11.93 12.31 3.52
N LEU A 61 -10.90 11.94 4.28
CA LEU A 61 -9.97 12.91 4.86
C LEU A 61 -9.22 13.68 3.77
N PHE A 62 -8.81 12.99 2.70
CA PHE A 62 -8.17 13.64 1.54
C PHE A 62 -9.15 14.51 0.75
N ILE A 63 -10.40 14.05 0.58
CA ILE A 63 -11.43 14.78 -0.16
C ILE A 63 -11.82 16.07 0.57
N TRP A 64 -12.15 15.99 1.86
CA TRP A 64 -12.50 17.18 2.65
C TRP A 64 -11.34 18.18 2.73
N THR A 65 -10.11 17.68 2.90
CA THR A 65 -8.92 18.55 2.82
C THR A 65 -8.79 19.20 1.44
N ALA A 66 -9.03 18.46 0.37
CA ALA A 66 -8.96 19.00 -0.99
C ALA A 66 -10.05 20.06 -1.26
N GLN A 67 -11.27 19.84 -0.76
CA GLN A 67 -12.36 20.82 -0.84
C GLN A 67 -12.02 22.08 -0.03
N HIS A 68 -11.44 21.92 1.16
CA HIS A 68 -11.01 23.05 1.98
C HIS A 68 -9.86 23.85 1.32
N ILE A 69 -8.90 23.19 0.66
CA ILE A 69 -7.81 23.83 -0.09
C ILE A 69 -8.33 24.79 -1.16
N ILE A 70 -9.48 24.53 -1.79
CA ILE A 70 -10.07 25.44 -2.79
C ILE A 70 -10.45 26.78 -2.15
N GLN A 71 -10.85 26.76 -0.89
CA GLN A 71 -11.24 27.96 -0.14
C GLN A 71 -10.05 28.59 0.59
N GLN A 72 -9.13 27.76 1.13
CA GLN A 72 -8.01 28.13 1.99
C GLN A 72 -6.70 27.53 1.46
N HIS A 73 -6.18 28.10 0.37
CA HIS A 73 -5.06 27.53 -0.40
C HIS A 73 -3.79 27.25 0.43
N PHE A 74 -3.49 28.07 1.42
CA PHE A 74 -2.26 27.96 2.24
C PHE A 74 -2.48 27.36 3.62
N ASN A 75 -3.72 27.01 3.97
CA ASN A 75 -4.06 26.45 5.27
C ASN A 75 -4.96 25.20 5.13
N PRO A 76 -4.40 24.08 4.65
CA PRO A 76 -5.18 22.92 4.23
C PRO A 76 -5.95 22.22 5.35
N TYR A 77 -5.59 22.42 6.63
CA TYR A 77 -6.13 21.67 7.77
C TYR A 77 -6.84 22.52 8.82
N SER A 78 -7.25 23.76 8.49
CA SER A 78 -7.92 24.70 9.40
C SER A 78 -9.43 24.51 9.49
N PHE A 79 -9.91 23.27 9.44
CA PHE A 79 -11.32 22.92 9.62
C PHE A 79 -11.46 21.77 10.64
N GLU A 80 -12.67 21.57 11.13
CA GLU A 80 -12.98 20.52 12.10
C GLU A 80 -13.62 19.30 11.43
N VAL A 81 -13.31 18.13 11.99
CA VAL A 81 -13.88 16.85 11.59
C VAL A 81 -14.09 15.97 12.81
N ASN A 82 -15.23 15.30 12.92
CA ASN A 82 -15.45 14.28 13.93
C ASN A 82 -15.04 12.91 13.35
N TRP A 83 -13.76 12.56 13.50
CA TRP A 83 -13.21 11.30 12.99
C TRP A 83 -13.06 10.25 14.10
N ASN A 84 -12.67 10.68 15.30
CA ASN A 84 -12.35 9.81 16.42
C ASN A 84 -13.37 9.99 17.57
N LYS A 85 -14.67 9.98 17.27
CA LYS A 85 -15.81 10.12 18.20
C LYS A 85 -16.09 11.54 18.68
N THR A 86 -15.16 12.47 18.56
CA THR A 86 -15.32 13.88 18.96
C THR A 86 -14.84 14.80 17.85
N ALA A 87 -15.42 15.99 17.76
CA ALA A 87 -14.95 17.01 16.82
C ALA A 87 -13.53 17.46 17.20
N ALA A 88 -12.62 17.47 16.22
CA ALA A 88 -11.25 17.90 16.38
C ALA A 88 -10.78 18.61 15.11
N LYS A 89 -9.74 19.46 15.22
CA LYS A 89 -9.13 20.10 14.06
C LYS A 89 -8.51 19.04 13.14
N MET A 90 -8.66 19.23 11.84
CA MET A 90 -8.09 18.30 10.86
C MET A 90 -6.58 18.15 11.00
N SER A 91 -5.87 19.18 11.46
CA SER A 91 -4.44 19.15 11.78
C SER A 91 -4.08 18.15 12.91
N GLU A 92 -5.02 17.81 13.79
CA GLU A 92 -4.84 16.82 14.87
C GLU A 92 -5.22 15.40 14.41
N VAL A 93 -6.08 15.30 13.40
CA VAL A 93 -6.59 14.03 12.86
C VAL A 93 -5.68 13.46 11.79
N THR A 94 -5.20 14.30 10.86
CA THR A 94 -4.40 13.82 9.73
C THR A 94 -2.99 13.43 10.14
N GLN A 95 -2.51 12.31 9.59
CA GLN A 95 -1.13 11.84 9.75
C GLN A 95 -0.34 11.88 8.42
N ASN A 96 -0.90 12.51 7.38
CA ASN A 96 -0.30 12.62 6.07
C ASN A 96 -0.09 14.09 5.69
N PRO A 97 0.98 14.42 4.95
CA PRO A 97 1.17 15.76 4.39
C PRO A 97 0.20 16.03 3.23
N PRO A 98 0.00 17.31 2.81
CA PRO A 98 -1.17 17.72 2.03
C PRO A 98 -1.07 17.54 0.51
N LEU A 99 0.08 17.18 -0.09
CA LEU A 99 0.23 17.25 -1.55
C LEU A 99 -0.72 16.34 -2.33
N ALA A 100 -1.11 15.19 -1.78
CA ALA A 100 -2.14 14.36 -2.40
C ALA A 100 -3.49 15.10 -2.47
N SER A 101 -3.84 15.84 -1.41
CA SER A 101 -5.07 16.64 -1.39
C SER A 101 -5.00 17.85 -2.31
N TYR A 102 -3.82 18.46 -2.52
CA TYR A 102 -3.64 19.50 -3.55
C TYR A 102 -3.84 18.95 -4.96
N TYR A 103 -3.30 17.77 -5.25
CA TYR A 103 -3.56 17.09 -6.53
C TYR A 103 -5.05 16.82 -6.71
N MET A 104 -5.71 16.30 -5.68
CA MET A 104 -7.15 16.02 -5.68
C MET A 104 -7.98 17.30 -5.81
N ALA A 105 -7.57 18.41 -5.19
CA ALA A 105 -8.22 19.71 -5.33
C ALA A 105 -8.19 20.20 -6.78
N ALA A 106 -7.06 20.05 -7.46
CA ALA A 106 -6.93 20.38 -8.88
C ALA A 106 -7.84 19.49 -9.74
N ALA A 107 -7.84 18.18 -9.51
CA ALA A 107 -8.70 17.24 -10.23
C ALA A 107 -10.19 17.53 -9.99
N GLY A 108 -10.60 17.70 -8.72
CA GLY A 108 -11.99 17.97 -8.35
C GLY A 108 -12.52 19.30 -8.88
N LYS A 109 -11.65 20.32 -8.98
CA LYS A 109 -12.02 21.61 -9.58
C LYS A 109 -12.25 21.53 -11.09
N ILE A 110 -11.50 20.66 -11.79
CA ILE A 110 -11.57 20.53 -13.26
C ILE A 110 -12.69 19.57 -13.67
N GLU A 111 -12.77 18.40 -13.05
CA GLU A 111 -13.63 17.29 -13.47
C GLU A 111 -14.82 17.03 -12.54
N GLY A 112 -14.82 17.65 -11.35
CA GLY A 112 -15.85 17.44 -10.33
C GLY A 112 -15.49 16.35 -9.31
N TRP A 113 -16.33 16.25 -8.25
CA TRP A 113 -16.08 15.50 -7.04
C TRP A 113 -16.71 14.09 -7.01
N SER A 114 -17.19 13.60 -8.17
CA SER A 114 -17.75 12.26 -8.25
C SER A 114 -16.65 11.19 -8.05
N GLU A 115 -17.06 10.02 -7.55
CA GLU A 115 -16.16 8.88 -7.40
C GLU A 115 -15.43 8.58 -8.71
N ARG A 116 -16.19 8.55 -9.82
CA ARG A 116 -15.64 8.23 -11.14
C ARG A 116 -14.55 9.21 -11.57
N ASN A 117 -14.80 10.51 -11.41
CA ASN A 117 -13.86 11.54 -11.84
C ASN A 117 -12.56 11.51 -11.04
N LEU A 118 -12.66 11.39 -9.71
CA LEU A 118 -11.48 11.31 -8.86
C LEU A 118 -10.69 10.02 -9.10
N HIS A 119 -11.35 8.86 -9.26
CA HIS A 119 -10.62 7.62 -9.59
C HIS A 119 -9.95 7.69 -10.97
N LEU A 120 -10.58 8.31 -11.97
CA LEU A 120 -9.97 8.53 -13.28
C LEU A 120 -8.75 9.45 -13.20
N ALA A 121 -8.82 10.52 -12.41
CA ALA A 121 -7.67 11.38 -12.16
C ALA A 121 -6.52 10.61 -11.50
N PHE A 122 -6.80 9.75 -10.52
CA PHE A 122 -5.80 8.92 -9.84
C PHE A 122 -5.24 7.77 -10.70
N LEU A 123 -5.90 7.41 -11.79
CA LEU A 123 -5.36 6.47 -12.77
C LEU A 123 -4.07 7.00 -13.43
N MET A 124 -3.95 8.32 -13.63
CA MET A 124 -2.79 8.94 -14.26
C MET A 124 -1.48 8.68 -13.49
N PRO A 125 -1.33 9.03 -12.19
CA PRO A 125 -0.12 8.71 -11.42
C PRO A 125 0.10 7.20 -11.29
N THR A 126 -0.96 6.38 -11.27
CA THR A 126 -0.86 4.92 -11.23
C THR A 126 -0.23 4.36 -12.51
N ILE A 127 -0.61 4.84 -13.69
CA ILE A 127 0.01 4.48 -14.97
C ILE A 127 1.46 4.97 -15.01
N ALA A 128 1.73 6.19 -14.55
CA ALA A 128 3.08 6.75 -14.45
C ALA A 128 3.98 5.88 -13.56
N LEU A 129 3.43 5.31 -12.48
CA LEU A 129 4.13 4.36 -11.62
C LEU A 129 4.52 3.09 -12.39
N VAL A 130 3.58 2.45 -13.09
CA VAL A 130 3.85 1.21 -13.87
C VAL A 130 4.90 1.46 -14.95
N PHE A 131 4.82 2.59 -15.66
CA PHE A 131 5.82 3.00 -16.64
C PHE A 131 7.18 3.27 -16.00
N GLY A 132 7.18 3.93 -14.85
CA GLY A 132 8.41 4.16 -14.08
C GLY A 132 9.08 2.85 -13.65
N VAL A 133 8.29 1.87 -13.18
CA VAL A 133 8.82 0.54 -12.83
C VAL A 133 9.43 -0.16 -14.03
N TYR A 134 8.76 -0.15 -15.18
CA TYR A 134 9.31 -0.70 -16.42
C TYR A 134 10.63 0.00 -16.79
N ARG A 135 10.66 1.32 -16.71
CA ARG A 135 11.83 2.14 -17.03
C ARG A 135 12.99 1.88 -16.06
N LEU A 136 12.71 1.85 -14.76
CA LEU A 136 13.70 1.54 -13.73
C LEU A 136 14.25 0.11 -13.90
N ALA A 137 13.37 -0.86 -14.19
CA ALA A 137 13.75 -2.26 -14.37
C ALA A 137 14.70 -2.47 -15.55
N LYS A 138 14.65 -1.65 -16.63
CA LYS A 138 15.61 -1.69 -17.75
C LYS A 138 17.06 -1.55 -17.26
N ARG A 139 17.28 -0.85 -16.16
CA ARG A 139 18.60 -0.70 -15.54
C ARG A 139 19.12 -2.02 -14.95
N PHE A 140 18.24 -2.81 -14.38
CA PHE A 140 18.59 -3.96 -13.54
C PHE A 140 18.49 -5.31 -14.25
N THR A 141 17.65 -5.42 -15.29
CA THR A 141 17.34 -6.70 -15.96
C THR A 141 17.02 -6.51 -17.45
N GLY A 142 17.30 -7.53 -18.25
CA GLY A 142 16.86 -7.63 -19.64
C GLY A 142 15.39 -7.98 -19.82
N CYS A 143 14.65 -8.25 -18.72
CA CYS A 143 13.22 -8.60 -18.74
C CYS A 143 12.35 -7.57 -17.99
N PRO A 144 12.42 -6.26 -18.32
CA PRO A 144 11.76 -5.19 -17.55
C PRO A 144 10.24 -5.32 -17.53
N GLY A 145 9.63 -5.88 -18.58
CA GLY A 145 8.19 -6.13 -18.65
C GLY A 145 7.69 -7.07 -17.55
N VAL A 146 8.51 -8.06 -17.15
CA VAL A 146 8.15 -8.96 -16.03
C VAL A 146 8.08 -8.18 -14.72
N ALA A 147 9.02 -7.26 -14.46
CA ALA A 147 9.01 -6.44 -13.25
C ALA A 147 7.77 -5.53 -13.18
N ALA A 148 7.41 -4.89 -14.29
CA ALA A 148 6.22 -4.04 -14.38
C ALA A 148 4.92 -4.86 -14.21
N LEU A 149 4.82 -6.03 -14.86
CA LEU A 149 3.65 -6.92 -14.73
C LEU A 149 3.54 -7.50 -13.32
N VAL A 150 4.65 -7.93 -12.68
CA VAL A 150 4.64 -8.36 -11.26
C VAL A 150 4.10 -7.24 -10.37
N THR A 151 4.47 -5.98 -10.65
CA THR A 151 3.96 -4.83 -9.89
C THR A 151 2.46 -4.66 -10.12
N LEU A 152 2.01 -4.67 -11.36
CA LEU A 152 0.60 -4.48 -11.73
C LEU A 152 -0.32 -5.55 -11.12
N VAL A 153 0.13 -6.83 -11.16
CA VAL A 153 -0.68 -7.96 -10.66
C VAL A 153 -0.45 -8.27 -9.17
N ALA A 154 0.24 -7.43 -8.43
CA ALA A 154 0.39 -7.58 -6.99
C ALA A 154 -0.87 -7.07 -6.27
N PRO A 155 -1.45 -7.84 -5.30
CA PRO A 155 -2.64 -7.39 -4.57
C PRO A 155 -2.47 -6.04 -3.89
N ALA A 156 -1.29 -5.77 -3.32
CA ALA A 156 -1.00 -4.47 -2.71
C ALA A 156 -1.14 -3.31 -3.69
N PHE A 157 -0.64 -3.47 -4.92
CA PHE A 157 -0.76 -2.45 -5.95
C PHE A 157 -2.19 -2.32 -6.44
N MET A 158 -2.84 -3.44 -6.81
CA MET A 158 -4.16 -3.46 -7.43
C MET A 158 -5.22 -2.81 -6.53
N VAL A 159 -5.28 -3.20 -5.25
CA VAL A 159 -6.25 -2.64 -4.30
C VAL A 159 -5.94 -1.17 -3.99
N SER A 160 -4.66 -0.81 -3.77
CA SER A 160 -4.29 0.58 -3.49
C SER A 160 -4.52 1.51 -4.69
N ALA A 161 -4.39 1.00 -5.92
CA ALA A 161 -4.64 1.75 -7.15
C ALA A 161 -6.14 2.03 -7.41
N CYS A 162 -7.03 1.28 -6.73
CA CYS A 162 -8.47 1.47 -6.78
C CYS A 162 -8.99 2.44 -5.70
N SER A 163 -8.12 3.16 -4.98
CA SER A 163 -8.46 4.19 -4.00
C SER A 163 -7.92 5.56 -4.41
N VAL A 164 -8.45 6.62 -3.83
CA VAL A 164 -7.97 8.00 -4.09
C VAL A 164 -7.02 8.48 -2.99
N MET A 165 -6.19 7.56 -2.47
CA MET A 165 -5.23 7.83 -1.41
C MET A 165 -3.84 8.25 -1.95
N CYS A 166 -3.01 8.78 -1.08
CA CYS A 166 -1.68 9.32 -1.39
C CYS A 166 -0.65 8.27 -1.87
N ASP A 167 -0.88 6.98 -1.63
CA ASP A 167 0.13 5.93 -1.80
C ASP A 167 0.62 5.73 -3.24
N PRO A 168 -0.26 5.61 -4.27
CA PRO A 168 0.18 5.48 -5.65
C PRO A 168 0.92 6.71 -6.17
N ILE A 169 0.47 7.93 -5.78
CA ILE A 169 1.13 9.19 -6.16
C ILE A 169 2.54 9.25 -5.57
N MET A 170 2.65 9.01 -4.27
CA MET A 170 3.93 8.99 -3.59
C MET A 170 4.90 8.01 -4.25
N LEU A 171 4.45 6.79 -4.53
CA LEU A 171 5.31 5.75 -5.10
C LEU A 171 5.68 6.04 -6.57
N ALA A 172 4.80 6.67 -7.35
CA ALA A 172 5.12 7.14 -8.69
C ALA A 172 6.28 8.16 -8.65
N LEU A 173 6.14 9.20 -7.82
CA LEU A 173 7.17 10.21 -7.62
C LEU A 173 8.49 9.59 -7.12
N TRP A 174 8.41 8.65 -6.21
CA TRP A 174 9.54 7.91 -5.64
C TRP A 174 10.32 7.12 -6.71
N ILE A 175 9.62 6.39 -7.59
CA ILE A 175 10.23 5.61 -8.67
C ILE A 175 10.91 6.53 -9.69
N TRP A 176 10.25 7.61 -10.11
CA TRP A 176 10.85 8.56 -11.04
C TRP A 176 12.04 9.31 -10.43
N ALA A 177 11.97 9.65 -9.14
CA ALA A 177 13.11 10.19 -8.41
C ALA A 177 14.31 9.23 -8.42
N ALA A 178 14.08 7.93 -8.16
CA ALA A 178 15.14 6.92 -8.23
C ALA A 178 15.75 6.82 -9.62
N ILE A 179 14.95 6.87 -10.70
CA ILE A 179 15.43 6.87 -12.09
C ILE A 179 16.34 8.06 -12.35
N PHE A 180 15.85 9.28 -12.06
CA PHE A 180 16.64 10.49 -12.30
C PHE A 180 17.92 10.53 -11.45
N TRP A 181 17.86 10.05 -10.21
CA TRP A 181 19.04 9.97 -9.37
C TRP A 181 20.11 9.04 -9.92
N ILE A 182 19.71 7.79 -10.23
CA ILE A 182 20.64 6.78 -10.75
C ILE A 182 21.27 7.26 -12.05
N ASP A 183 20.47 7.77 -13.00
CA ASP A 183 20.98 8.31 -14.26
C ASP A 183 21.87 9.54 -14.04
N GLY A 184 21.51 10.43 -13.11
CA GLY A 184 22.29 11.61 -12.78
C GLY A 184 23.65 11.28 -12.17
N VAL A 185 23.69 10.31 -11.25
CA VAL A 185 24.92 9.85 -10.62
C VAL A 185 25.79 9.05 -11.59
N ASP A 186 25.22 8.14 -12.38
CA ASP A 186 25.99 7.28 -13.29
C ASP A 186 26.63 8.05 -14.46
N HIS A 187 25.98 9.14 -14.92
CA HIS A 187 26.43 9.89 -16.10
C HIS A 187 26.90 11.33 -15.77
N ASP A 188 27.10 11.65 -14.50
CA ASP A 188 27.52 12.98 -14.02
C ASP A 188 26.62 14.12 -14.55
N LYS A 189 25.27 13.92 -14.50
CA LYS A 189 24.27 14.88 -14.95
C LYS A 189 23.63 15.62 -13.75
N PRO A 190 24.13 16.77 -13.34
CA PRO A 190 23.65 17.46 -12.13
C PRO A 190 22.17 17.88 -12.23
N GLY A 191 21.68 18.21 -13.43
CA GLY A 191 20.27 18.51 -13.65
C GLY A 191 19.32 17.36 -13.32
N PHE A 192 19.73 16.11 -13.59
CA PHE A 192 18.93 14.94 -13.21
C PHE A 192 18.96 14.69 -11.69
N VAL A 193 20.13 14.91 -11.06
CA VAL A 193 20.25 14.84 -9.60
C VAL A 193 19.35 15.90 -8.95
N ALA A 194 19.34 17.13 -9.48
CA ALA A 194 18.48 18.20 -9.02
C ALA A 194 16.98 17.87 -9.19
N ALA A 195 16.58 17.38 -10.37
CA ALA A 195 15.21 16.93 -10.60
C ALA A 195 14.79 15.82 -9.63
N SER A 196 15.70 14.87 -9.36
CA SER A 196 15.44 13.79 -8.41
C SER A 196 15.13 14.31 -7.02
N VAL A 197 15.93 15.23 -6.46
CA VAL A 197 15.71 15.70 -5.09
C VAL A 197 14.44 16.53 -4.94
N VAL A 198 14.02 17.22 -6.00
CA VAL A 198 12.70 17.87 -6.06
C VAL A 198 11.59 16.81 -5.99
N LEU A 199 11.69 15.74 -6.80
CA LEU A 199 10.72 14.65 -6.75
C LEU A 199 10.70 13.92 -5.41
N ILE A 200 11.86 13.77 -4.72
CA ILE A 200 11.92 13.22 -3.37
C ILE A 200 11.16 14.12 -2.39
N ALA A 201 11.38 15.43 -2.44
CA ALA A 201 10.68 16.38 -1.59
C ALA A 201 9.17 16.34 -1.81
N VAL A 202 8.72 16.36 -3.07
CA VAL A 202 7.30 16.25 -3.45
C VAL A 202 6.71 14.90 -3.01
N SER A 203 7.45 13.79 -3.17
CA SER A 203 7.06 12.47 -2.69
C SER A 203 6.91 12.44 -1.16
N ALA A 204 7.85 13.06 -0.44
CA ALA A 204 7.81 13.13 1.02
C ALA A 204 6.68 14.02 1.55
N LEU A 205 6.33 15.10 0.83
CA LEU A 205 5.17 15.95 1.11
C LEU A 205 3.84 15.36 0.62
N THR A 206 3.87 14.27 -0.16
CA THR A 206 2.70 13.46 -0.48
C THR A 206 2.45 12.40 0.61
N LYS A 207 3.50 11.76 1.07
CA LYS A 207 3.52 10.84 2.21
C LYS A 207 4.93 10.80 2.79
N TYR A 208 5.09 10.92 4.10
CA TYR A 208 6.41 11.00 4.76
C TYR A 208 7.36 9.84 4.42
N PHE A 209 6.82 8.67 4.07
CA PHE A 209 7.64 7.54 3.58
C PHE A 209 8.49 7.90 2.36
N GLY A 210 8.09 8.88 1.55
CA GLY A 210 8.88 9.38 0.42
C GLY A 210 10.31 9.78 0.81
N ALA A 211 10.52 10.25 2.04
CA ALA A 211 11.83 10.61 2.58
C ALA A 211 12.78 9.41 2.74
N ALA A 212 12.27 8.17 2.73
CA ALA A 212 13.10 6.95 2.80
C ALA A 212 14.06 6.80 1.60
N LEU A 213 13.80 7.51 0.50
CA LEU A 213 14.76 7.61 -0.62
C LEU A 213 16.07 8.27 -0.22
N VAL A 214 16.09 9.22 0.69
CA VAL A 214 17.32 9.95 1.07
C VAL A 214 18.41 8.99 1.55
N PRO A 215 18.22 8.19 2.61
CA PRO A 215 19.22 7.23 3.06
C PRO A 215 19.48 6.12 2.03
N LEU A 216 18.46 5.69 1.28
CA LEU A 216 18.59 4.64 0.28
C LEU A 216 19.50 5.08 -0.88
N LEU A 217 19.29 6.27 -1.43
CA LEU A 217 20.09 6.82 -2.51
C LEU A 217 21.48 7.26 -2.05
N PHE A 218 21.62 7.70 -0.79
CA PHE A 218 22.92 7.92 -0.20
C PHE A 218 23.75 6.62 -0.18
N ALA A 219 23.18 5.53 0.35
CA ALA A 219 23.86 4.23 0.41
C ALA A 219 24.22 3.71 -0.99
N TYR A 220 23.30 3.83 -1.96
CA TYR A 220 23.54 3.49 -3.36
C TYR A 220 24.72 4.25 -3.95
N SER A 221 24.70 5.59 -3.82
CA SER A 221 25.72 6.47 -4.42
C SER A 221 27.09 6.24 -3.78
N PHE A 222 27.13 6.07 -2.47
CA PHE A 222 28.36 5.75 -1.75
C PHE A 222 28.95 4.40 -2.18
N ALA A 223 28.08 3.36 -2.30
CA ALA A 223 28.52 2.05 -2.78
C ALA A 223 29.01 2.10 -4.25
N ARG A 224 28.37 2.95 -5.08
CA ARG A 224 28.67 3.11 -6.52
C ARG A 224 29.96 3.90 -6.77
N ARG A 225 30.13 5.04 -6.06
CA ARG A 225 31.23 5.99 -6.26
C ARG A 225 32.44 5.73 -5.35
N ARG A 226 32.24 4.95 -4.26
CA ARG A 226 33.26 4.66 -3.24
C ARG A 226 33.87 5.90 -2.58
N ARG A 227 33.28 7.08 -2.78
CA ARG A 227 33.70 8.36 -2.19
C ARG A 227 32.49 9.27 -2.05
N LEU A 228 32.55 10.15 -1.06
CA LEU A 228 31.63 11.29 -0.96
C LEU A 228 31.95 12.27 -2.06
N GLY A 229 30.94 12.81 -2.71
CA GLY A 229 31.06 13.79 -3.78
C GLY A 229 29.98 14.85 -3.65
N SER A 230 29.94 15.80 -4.59
CA SER A 230 28.95 16.88 -4.61
C SER A 230 27.50 16.38 -4.63
N TRP A 231 27.25 15.18 -5.13
CA TRP A 231 25.94 14.54 -5.11
C TRP A 231 25.34 14.44 -3.71
N ALA A 232 26.15 14.29 -2.65
CA ALA A 232 25.67 14.14 -1.29
C ALA A 232 24.93 15.40 -0.78
N TRP A 233 25.38 16.60 -1.18
CA TRP A 233 24.77 17.85 -0.80
C TRP A 233 23.35 18.03 -1.35
N TYR A 234 23.07 17.49 -2.54
CA TYR A 234 21.72 17.52 -3.10
C TYR A 234 20.70 16.82 -2.20
N LEU A 235 21.09 15.73 -1.50
CA LEU A 235 20.20 15.00 -0.59
C LEU A 235 19.77 15.80 0.65
N LEU A 236 20.43 16.92 0.93
CA LEU A 236 19.99 17.84 1.99
C LEU A 236 18.72 18.60 1.58
N PHE A 237 18.48 18.82 0.29
CA PHE A 237 17.33 19.58 -0.20
C PHE A 237 15.99 19.04 0.32
N PRO A 238 15.62 17.74 0.14
CA PRO A 238 14.37 17.21 0.68
C PRO A 238 14.31 17.26 2.22
N VAL A 239 15.44 17.17 2.92
CA VAL A 239 15.51 17.33 4.37
C VAL A 239 15.18 18.76 4.78
N VAL A 240 15.79 19.75 4.12
CA VAL A 240 15.51 21.18 4.35
C VAL A 240 14.04 21.50 4.07
N VAL A 241 13.46 20.94 3.00
CA VAL A 241 12.03 21.11 2.68
C VAL A 241 11.15 20.54 3.80
N LEU A 242 11.45 19.34 4.32
CA LEU A 242 10.68 18.76 5.43
C LEU A 242 10.83 19.54 6.73
N VAL A 243 12.02 20.03 7.03
CA VAL A 243 12.26 20.92 8.19
C VAL A 243 11.48 22.23 8.03
N GLY A 244 11.50 22.84 6.84
CA GLY A 244 10.70 24.02 6.53
C GLY A 244 9.19 23.76 6.68
N TYR A 245 8.72 22.60 6.23
CA TYR A 245 7.33 22.17 6.40
C TYR A 245 6.96 22.01 7.89
N GLU A 246 7.84 21.43 8.69
CA GLU A 246 7.65 21.29 10.14
C GLU A 246 7.49 22.66 10.82
N PHE A 247 8.38 23.61 10.53
CA PHE A 247 8.30 24.98 11.08
C PHE A 247 7.05 25.71 10.60
N MET A 248 6.70 25.57 9.31
CA MET A 248 5.50 26.19 8.74
C MET A 248 4.24 25.68 9.45
N THR A 249 4.12 24.35 9.62
CA THR A 249 2.95 23.74 10.27
C THR A 249 2.91 24.05 11.76
N ALA A 250 4.05 24.10 12.44
CA ALA A 250 4.11 24.54 13.83
C ALA A 250 3.60 25.99 14.01
N LYS A 251 3.91 26.89 13.05
CA LYS A 251 3.40 28.26 13.06
C LYS A 251 1.89 28.32 12.77
N LEU A 252 1.38 27.48 11.86
CA LEU A 252 -0.02 27.50 11.45
C LEU A 252 -0.96 26.82 12.48
N TYR A 253 -0.52 25.72 13.08
CA TYR A 253 -1.37 24.84 13.91
C TYR A 253 -0.95 24.78 15.37
N GLY A 254 0.16 25.43 15.75
CA GLY A 254 0.71 25.37 17.11
C GLY A 254 1.58 24.14 17.37
N HIS A 255 1.66 23.22 16.41
CA HIS A 255 2.49 22.00 16.47
C HIS A 255 2.94 21.58 15.07
N GLY A 256 4.13 20.98 14.97
CA GLY A 256 4.67 20.49 13.71
C GLY A 256 4.04 19.15 13.33
N LEU A 257 3.54 19.03 12.10
CA LEU A 257 2.78 17.85 11.67
C LEU A 257 3.66 16.62 11.45
N LEU A 258 4.93 16.78 11.06
CA LEU A 258 5.88 15.68 10.94
C LEU A 258 6.20 15.07 12.31
N THR A 259 6.49 15.89 13.30
CA THR A 259 6.73 15.44 14.68
C THR A 259 5.49 14.80 15.28
N THR A 260 4.30 15.37 15.08
CA THR A 260 3.02 14.80 15.53
C THR A 260 2.77 13.42 14.91
N ALA A 261 2.99 13.25 13.61
CA ALA A 261 2.85 11.95 12.94
C ALA A 261 3.86 10.92 13.47
N ALA A 262 5.09 11.33 13.78
CA ALA A 262 6.10 10.45 14.38
C ALA A 262 5.73 10.04 15.81
N GLN A 263 5.22 10.97 16.63
CA GLN A 263 4.71 10.71 17.99
C GLN A 263 3.50 9.77 17.94
N PHE A 264 2.50 10.07 17.11
CA PHE A 264 1.35 9.20 16.89
C PHE A 264 1.79 7.77 16.57
N SER A 265 2.72 7.62 15.64
CA SER A 265 3.23 6.32 15.24
C SER A 265 3.92 5.58 16.38
N ARG A 266 4.69 6.28 17.20
CA ARG A 266 5.36 5.72 18.36
C ARG A 266 4.38 5.29 19.44
N ASP A 267 3.46 6.16 19.82
CA ASP A 267 2.57 5.97 20.95
C ASP A 267 1.54 4.87 20.66
N HIS A 268 0.94 4.85 19.47
CA HIS A 268 0.04 3.78 19.06
C HIS A 268 0.75 2.42 18.95
N ARG A 269 2.01 2.39 18.49
CA ARG A 269 2.81 1.17 18.46
C ARG A 269 3.08 0.64 19.88
N LEU A 270 3.37 1.51 20.84
CA LEU A 270 3.59 1.12 22.23
C LEU A 270 2.28 0.66 22.89
N TRP A 271 1.18 1.36 22.62
CA TRP A 271 -0.13 1.02 23.13
C TRP A 271 -0.62 -0.38 22.71
N THR A 272 -0.21 -0.89 21.53
CA THR A 272 -0.60 -2.23 21.07
C THR A 272 -0.03 -3.37 21.89
N HIS A 273 1.04 -3.15 22.65
CA HIS A 273 1.75 -4.17 23.44
C HIS A 273 2.14 -5.45 22.66
N ALA A 274 2.18 -5.37 21.32
CA ALA A 274 2.58 -6.49 20.48
C ALA A 274 4.09 -6.77 20.62
N SER A 275 4.45 -8.05 20.77
CA SER A 275 5.86 -8.44 20.82
C SER A 275 6.56 -8.17 19.49
N LYS A 276 7.89 -7.93 19.53
CA LYS A 276 8.68 -7.75 18.29
C LYS A 276 8.56 -8.96 17.36
N GLY A 277 8.53 -10.18 17.91
CA GLY A 277 8.32 -11.41 17.16
C GLY A 277 6.95 -11.44 16.45
N ALA A 278 5.88 -11.03 17.13
CA ALA A 278 4.55 -10.93 16.52
C ALA A 278 4.55 -9.95 15.33
N ARG A 279 5.10 -8.76 15.52
CA ARG A 279 5.20 -7.75 14.45
C ARG A 279 6.00 -8.25 13.26
N THR A 280 7.11 -8.97 13.51
CA THR A 280 7.90 -9.63 12.45
C THR A 280 7.06 -10.63 11.66
N LEU A 281 6.37 -11.54 12.33
CA LEU A 281 5.61 -12.62 11.67
C LEU A 281 4.39 -12.05 10.93
N ILE A 282 3.69 -11.07 11.51
CA ILE A 282 2.58 -10.38 10.85
C ILE A 282 3.11 -9.61 9.63
N THR A 283 4.26 -8.93 9.73
CA THR A 283 4.84 -8.22 8.58
C THR A 283 5.25 -9.19 7.48
N LEU A 284 5.76 -10.38 7.79
CA LEU A 284 6.03 -11.43 6.79
C LEU A 284 4.74 -11.89 6.11
N SER A 285 3.67 -12.12 6.89
CA SER A 285 2.36 -12.48 6.33
C SER A 285 1.84 -11.39 5.38
N TYR A 286 1.87 -10.13 5.83
CA TYR A 286 1.43 -9.00 5.01
C TYR A 286 2.30 -8.83 3.76
N MET A 287 3.62 -8.98 3.87
CA MET A 287 4.55 -8.88 2.74
C MET A 287 4.29 -9.99 1.71
N GLY A 288 4.11 -11.22 2.14
CA GLY A 288 3.88 -12.34 1.24
C GLY A 288 2.53 -12.28 0.52
N GLY A 289 1.46 -11.92 1.22
CA GLY A 289 0.16 -11.71 0.60
C GLY A 289 0.14 -10.48 -0.31
N SER A 290 0.80 -9.39 0.08
CA SER A 290 0.91 -8.16 -0.72
C SER A 290 1.63 -8.37 -2.04
N VAL A 291 2.67 -9.21 -2.06
CA VAL A 291 3.51 -9.50 -3.23
C VAL A 291 3.30 -10.97 -3.65
N LEU A 292 2.06 -11.33 -3.85
CA LEU A 292 1.64 -12.69 -4.23
C LEU A 292 2.48 -13.35 -5.35
N PRO A 293 2.97 -12.62 -6.37
CA PRO A 293 3.87 -13.21 -7.38
C PRO A 293 5.13 -13.88 -6.80
N ALA A 294 5.67 -13.41 -5.67
CA ALA A 294 6.83 -14.05 -5.02
C ALA A 294 6.51 -15.43 -4.44
N LEU A 295 5.25 -15.68 -4.09
CA LEU A 295 4.74 -16.97 -3.63
C LEU A 295 4.38 -17.87 -4.83
N VAL A 296 3.56 -17.38 -5.77
CA VAL A 296 3.06 -18.18 -6.91
C VAL A 296 4.19 -18.60 -7.83
N LEU A 297 5.18 -17.75 -8.07
CA LEU A 297 6.35 -18.07 -8.88
C LEU A 297 7.45 -18.80 -8.10
N ALA A 298 7.28 -19.06 -6.80
CA ALA A 298 8.29 -19.73 -5.99
C ALA A 298 8.83 -21.05 -6.58
N PRO A 299 7.99 -21.93 -7.22
CA PRO A 299 8.49 -23.15 -7.85
C PRO A 299 9.47 -22.90 -9.01
N LEU A 300 9.43 -21.71 -9.63
CA LEU A 300 10.35 -21.30 -10.70
C LEU A 300 11.59 -20.57 -10.16
N LEU A 301 11.54 -20.11 -8.92
CA LEU A 301 12.58 -19.29 -8.30
C LEU A 301 13.47 -20.09 -7.34
N TRP A 302 12.93 -21.14 -6.71
CA TRP A 302 13.56 -21.88 -5.64
C TRP A 302 13.57 -23.39 -5.89
N SER A 303 14.55 -24.10 -5.31
CA SER A 303 14.57 -25.56 -5.34
C SER A 303 13.47 -26.15 -4.42
N ARG A 304 13.02 -27.37 -4.73
CA ARG A 304 12.02 -28.09 -3.92
C ARG A 304 12.41 -28.17 -2.44
N LYS A 305 13.70 -28.38 -2.13
CA LYS A 305 14.22 -28.44 -0.75
C LYS A 305 14.06 -27.10 -0.03
N GLN A 306 14.36 -25.99 -0.72
CA GLN A 306 14.20 -24.63 -0.14
C GLN A 306 12.73 -24.31 0.11
N ILE A 307 11.85 -24.64 -0.83
CA ILE A 307 10.39 -24.46 -0.66
C ILE A 307 9.89 -25.26 0.53
N ALA A 308 10.25 -26.54 0.64
CA ALA A 308 9.84 -27.40 1.77
C ALA A 308 10.33 -26.84 3.11
N LEU A 309 11.59 -26.38 3.19
CA LEU A 309 12.15 -25.76 4.40
C LEU A 309 11.39 -24.49 4.80
N VAL A 310 11.11 -23.62 3.83
CA VAL A 310 10.39 -22.37 4.07
C VAL A 310 8.95 -22.64 4.50
N LEU A 311 8.25 -23.60 3.87
CA LEU A 311 6.92 -23.99 4.28
C LEU A 311 6.89 -24.60 5.69
N LEU A 312 7.88 -25.43 6.04
CA LEU A 312 7.99 -25.99 7.38
C LEU A 312 8.23 -24.88 8.42
N ALA A 313 9.18 -23.97 8.17
CA ALA A 313 9.42 -22.84 9.05
C ALA A 313 8.18 -21.95 9.21
N SER A 314 7.44 -21.73 8.12
CA SER A 314 6.19 -20.95 8.12
C SER A 314 5.07 -21.66 8.88
N ALA A 315 4.98 -22.99 8.77
CA ALA A 315 4.02 -23.79 9.53
C ALA A 315 4.29 -23.75 11.04
N VAL A 316 5.56 -23.82 11.44
CA VAL A 316 5.97 -23.66 12.84
C VAL A 316 5.62 -22.26 13.33
N ALA A 317 6.01 -21.21 12.59
CA ALA A 317 5.72 -19.81 12.94
C ALA A 317 4.20 -19.53 13.01
N GLY A 318 3.43 -20.00 12.03
CA GLY A 318 1.98 -19.91 12.01
C GLY A 318 1.33 -20.64 13.19
N GLY A 319 1.84 -21.84 13.53
CA GLY A 319 1.41 -22.61 14.68
C GLY A 319 1.61 -21.85 16.01
N PHE A 320 2.74 -21.17 16.19
CA PHE A 320 2.96 -20.30 17.37
C PHE A 320 1.93 -19.17 17.48
N ILE A 321 1.59 -18.53 16.34
CA ILE A 321 0.57 -17.49 16.31
C ILE A 321 -0.82 -18.07 16.62
N MET A 322 -1.20 -19.14 15.95
CA MET A 322 -2.54 -19.72 16.05
C MET A 322 -2.81 -20.31 17.44
N ARG A 323 -1.78 -20.84 18.13
CA ARG A 323 -1.88 -21.33 19.51
C ARG A 323 -1.78 -20.23 20.57
N GLY A 324 -1.61 -18.96 20.17
CA GLY A 324 -1.50 -17.85 21.11
C GLY A 324 -0.16 -17.78 21.87
N TRP A 325 0.86 -18.53 21.43
CA TRP A 325 2.19 -18.51 22.08
C TRP A 325 2.99 -17.24 21.77
N VAL A 326 2.59 -16.52 20.74
CA VAL A 326 3.14 -15.20 20.40
C VAL A 326 2.19 -14.12 20.89
N ARG A 327 2.68 -13.20 21.72
CA ARG A 327 1.89 -12.07 22.21
C ARG A 327 1.59 -11.10 21.08
N LEU A 328 0.38 -11.19 20.52
CA LEU A 328 -0.08 -10.34 19.42
C LEU A 328 -0.45 -8.91 19.90
N GLY A 329 -0.67 -8.74 21.20
CA GLY A 329 -1.17 -7.48 21.74
C GLY A 329 -2.55 -7.15 21.18
N LEU A 330 -2.85 -5.86 21.02
CA LEU A 330 -4.05 -5.42 20.30
C LEU A 330 -3.93 -5.65 18.78
N THR A 331 -2.72 -5.85 18.26
CA THR A 331 -2.53 -6.24 16.87
C THR A 331 -3.05 -7.65 16.67
N ALA A 332 -4.14 -7.80 15.94
CA ALA A 332 -4.88 -9.07 15.75
C ALA A 332 -5.33 -9.75 17.05
N GLY A 333 -5.45 -9.01 18.13
CA GLY A 333 -5.96 -9.46 19.43
C GLY A 333 -7.37 -8.98 19.72
N SER A 334 -8.09 -8.40 18.75
CA SER A 334 -9.49 -8.02 18.92
C SER A 334 -10.37 -9.25 19.18
N PRO A 335 -11.50 -9.11 19.89
CA PRO A 335 -12.46 -10.20 20.08
C PRO A 335 -12.89 -10.87 18.78
N GLN A 336 -13.07 -10.09 17.69
CA GLN A 336 -13.45 -10.62 16.38
C GLN A 336 -12.32 -11.43 15.76
N ALA A 337 -11.08 -10.92 15.77
CA ALA A 337 -9.92 -11.65 15.26
C ALA A 337 -9.66 -12.93 16.06
N PHE A 338 -9.95 -12.90 17.37
CA PHE A 338 -9.85 -14.07 18.22
C PHE A 338 -10.96 -15.09 17.91
N ALA A 339 -12.22 -14.66 17.77
CA ALA A 339 -13.33 -15.51 17.35
C ALA A 339 -13.08 -16.11 15.96
N ALA A 340 -12.65 -15.30 15.00
CA ALA A 340 -12.30 -15.77 13.66
C ALA A 340 -11.25 -16.90 13.69
N ARG A 341 -10.22 -16.78 14.51
CA ARG A 341 -9.20 -17.84 14.68
C ARG A 341 -9.80 -19.13 15.23
N ASN A 342 -10.75 -19.04 16.13
CA ASN A 342 -11.42 -20.21 16.72
C ASN A 342 -12.41 -20.85 15.75
N GLU A 343 -13.16 -20.07 14.98
CA GLU A 343 -14.18 -20.56 14.06
C GLU A 343 -13.62 -21.02 12.73
N HIS A 344 -12.58 -20.31 12.22
CA HIS A 344 -12.04 -20.50 10.88
C HIS A 344 -10.55 -20.85 10.88
N TRP A 345 -10.04 -21.41 11.98
CA TRP A 345 -8.60 -21.63 12.19
C TRP A 345 -7.91 -22.39 11.04
N GLY A 346 -8.57 -23.36 10.41
CA GLY A 346 -8.02 -24.14 9.31
C GLY A 346 -7.72 -23.28 8.08
N ILE A 347 -8.72 -22.50 7.63
CA ILE A 347 -8.60 -21.63 6.45
C ILE A 347 -7.60 -20.51 6.73
N ILE A 348 -7.67 -19.89 7.91
CA ILE A 348 -6.76 -18.82 8.31
C ILE A 348 -5.33 -19.35 8.42
N SER A 349 -5.12 -20.53 9.02
CA SER A 349 -3.79 -21.12 9.20
C SER A 349 -3.11 -21.41 7.86
N ILE A 350 -3.82 -21.98 6.89
CA ILE A 350 -3.28 -22.26 5.56
C ILE A 350 -2.82 -20.96 4.88
N GLN A 351 -3.66 -19.93 4.88
CA GLN A 351 -3.34 -18.63 4.28
C GLN A 351 -2.16 -17.98 5.00
N LEU A 352 -2.14 -18.03 6.35
CA LEU A 352 -1.06 -17.47 7.16
C LEU A 352 0.30 -18.14 6.84
N ILE A 353 0.32 -19.47 6.77
CA ILE A 353 1.52 -20.23 6.42
C ILE A 353 2.02 -19.85 5.03
N LEU A 354 1.14 -19.80 4.04
CA LEU A 354 1.48 -19.45 2.66
C LEU A 354 1.98 -18.00 2.58
N PHE A 355 1.34 -17.06 3.26
CA PHE A 355 1.75 -15.67 3.23
C PHE A 355 3.07 -15.44 3.98
N ILE A 356 3.30 -16.08 5.13
CA ILE A 356 4.62 -16.04 5.80
C ILE A 356 5.69 -16.59 4.86
N ALA A 357 5.43 -17.73 4.18
CA ALA A 357 6.34 -18.31 3.21
C ALA A 357 6.66 -17.35 2.05
N GLY A 358 5.64 -16.64 1.54
CA GLY A 358 5.80 -15.58 0.54
C GLY A 358 6.68 -14.44 1.04
N GLY A 359 6.48 -13.97 2.27
CA GLY A 359 7.28 -12.92 2.89
C GLY A 359 8.74 -13.33 3.08
N ILE A 360 8.98 -14.56 3.53
CA ILE A 360 10.34 -15.13 3.60
C ILE A 360 10.97 -15.21 2.21
N SER A 361 10.22 -15.64 1.19
CA SER A 361 10.69 -15.66 -0.21
C SER A 361 11.11 -14.27 -0.69
N VAL A 362 10.36 -13.22 -0.37
CA VAL A 362 10.70 -11.82 -0.72
C VAL A 362 12.05 -11.41 -0.10
N LEU A 363 12.24 -11.62 1.20
CA LEU A 363 13.50 -11.29 1.87
C LEU A 363 14.66 -12.14 1.31
N ALA A 364 14.42 -13.43 1.08
CA ALA A 364 15.40 -14.33 0.54
C ALA A 364 15.84 -13.96 -0.88
N LEU A 365 14.93 -13.44 -1.73
CA LEU A 365 15.26 -12.94 -3.07
C LEU A 365 16.27 -11.80 -2.99
N ALA A 366 16.02 -10.81 -2.13
CA ALA A 366 16.90 -9.65 -1.98
C ALA A 366 18.28 -10.05 -1.43
N ILE A 367 18.31 -10.92 -0.40
CA ILE A 367 19.54 -11.41 0.20
C ILE A 367 20.35 -12.28 -0.81
N ALA A 368 19.68 -13.16 -1.54
CA ALA A 368 20.34 -14.03 -2.52
C ALA A 368 20.91 -13.22 -3.71
N ASP A 369 20.19 -12.19 -4.17
CA ASP A 369 20.69 -11.31 -5.23
C ASP A 369 21.93 -10.55 -4.77
N TYR A 370 21.91 -9.95 -3.57
CA TYR A 370 23.05 -9.23 -3.01
C TYR A 370 24.26 -10.15 -2.73
N ARG A 371 24.04 -11.35 -2.16
CA ARG A 371 25.15 -12.31 -1.93
C ARG A 371 25.84 -12.74 -3.21
N ARG A 372 25.11 -12.76 -4.30
CA ARG A 372 25.62 -13.20 -5.60
C ARG A 372 26.37 -12.09 -6.34
N GLU A 373 25.80 -10.89 -6.38
CA GLU A 373 26.31 -9.78 -7.24
C GLU A 373 27.29 -8.87 -6.47
N ARG A 374 27.01 -8.57 -5.21
CA ARG A 374 27.80 -7.72 -4.29
C ARG A 374 28.15 -6.35 -4.89
N ASP A 375 27.25 -5.81 -5.73
CA ASP A 375 27.38 -4.52 -6.38
C ASP A 375 26.41 -3.48 -5.78
N ALA A 376 26.51 -2.21 -6.20
CA ALA A 376 25.67 -1.13 -5.73
C ALA A 376 24.19 -1.34 -6.12
N ASP A 377 23.92 -1.96 -7.26
CA ASP A 377 22.58 -2.23 -7.76
C ASP A 377 21.86 -3.27 -6.87
N SER A 378 22.55 -4.35 -6.52
CA SER A 378 22.01 -5.38 -5.62
C SER A 378 21.89 -4.89 -4.18
N LEU A 379 22.81 -4.03 -3.72
CA LEU A 379 22.70 -3.36 -2.42
C LEU A 379 21.48 -2.43 -2.36
N PHE A 380 21.24 -1.66 -3.41
CA PHE A 380 20.06 -0.80 -3.52
C PHE A 380 18.77 -1.60 -3.38
N LEU A 381 18.62 -2.70 -4.11
CA LEU A 381 17.44 -3.56 -4.02
C LEU A 381 17.30 -4.23 -2.65
N LEU A 382 18.41 -4.68 -2.05
CA LEU A 382 18.40 -5.25 -0.70
C LEU A 382 17.93 -4.23 0.34
N LEU A 383 18.53 -3.04 0.36
CA LEU A 383 18.18 -1.99 1.32
C LEU A 383 16.75 -1.50 1.12
N TRP A 384 16.27 -1.46 -0.11
CA TRP A 384 14.89 -1.13 -0.41
C TRP A 384 13.92 -2.14 0.20
N VAL A 385 14.14 -3.44 -0.02
CA VAL A 385 13.28 -4.51 0.52
C VAL A 385 13.35 -4.56 2.05
N VAL A 386 14.57 -4.61 2.60
CA VAL A 386 14.78 -4.71 4.06
C VAL A 386 14.35 -3.44 4.78
N GLY A 387 14.62 -2.26 4.19
CA GLY A 387 14.20 -0.97 4.75
C GLY A 387 12.68 -0.84 4.81
N THR A 388 11.96 -1.26 3.75
CA THR A 388 10.49 -1.27 3.77
C THR A 388 9.94 -2.27 4.80
N PHE A 389 10.52 -3.47 4.90
CA PHE A 389 10.17 -4.44 5.93
C PHE A 389 10.35 -3.85 7.34
N TRP A 390 11.52 -3.26 7.60
CA TRP A 390 11.85 -2.64 8.89
C TRP A 390 10.90 -1.51 9.24
N PHE A 391 10.59 -0.65 8.29
CA PHE A 391 9.62 0.42 8.46
C PHE A 391 8.24 -0.13 8.84
N ALA A 392 7.70 -1.08 8.08
CA ALA A 392 6.38 -1.65 8.32
C ALA A 392 6.31 -2.41 9.66
N ALA A 393 7.38 -3.14 10.02
CA ALA A 393 7.41 -3.94 11.24
C ALA A 393 7.63 -3.10 12.50
N TYR A 394 8.52 -2.08 12.45
CA TYR A 394 9.06 -1.49 13.67
C TYR A 394 8.94 0.03 13.79
N LEU A 395 8.69 0.74 12.69
CA LEU A 395 8.55 2.19 12.71
C LEU A 395 7.10 2.64 12.55
N ASN A 396 6.34 2.01 11.67
CA ASN A 396 4.94 2.37 11.46
C ASN A 396 4.08 1.99 12.67
N TRP A 397 3.01 2.75 12.90
CA TRP A 397 2.09 2.52 14.02
C TRP A 397 1.39 1.16 13.96
N THR A 398 1.05 0.68 12.77
CA THR A 398 0.45 -0.64 12.52
C THR A 398 1.08 -1.29 11.29
N VAL A 399 1.04 -2.61 11.20
CA VAL A 399 1.36 -3.31 9.96
C VAL A 399 0.16 -3.20 9.02
N ASN A 400 0.38 -2.70 7.82
CA ASN A 400 -0.66 -2.60 6.79
C ASN A 400 -0.05 -2.76 5.39
N VAL A 401 -0.89 -3.10 4.42
CA VAL A 401 -0.44 -3.33 3.04
C VAL A 401 0.10 -2.06 2.39
N ARG A 402 -0.47 -0.90 2.73
CA ARG A 402 -0.02 0.41 2.22
C ARG A 402 1.43 0.73 2.59
N SER A 403 1.87 0.32 3.79
CA SER A 403 3.27 0.46 4.23
C SER A 403 4.22 -0.53 3.55
N ILE A 404 3.70 -1.61 3.00
CA ILE A 404 4.44 -2.64 2.27
C ILE A 404 4.43 -2.37 0.76
N LEU A 405 3.44 -1.64 0.24
CA LEU A 405 3.32 -1.31 -1.18
C LEU A 405 4.65 -0.83 -1.81
N PRO A 406 5.47 0.00 -1.16
CA PRO A 406 6.74 0.45 -1.74
C PRO A 406 7.72 -0.67 -2.10
N VAL A 407 7.61 -1.87 -1.52
CA VAL A 407 8.52 -3.00 -1.83
C VAL A 407 8.19 -3.66 -3.16
N VAL A 408 6.95 -3.53 -3.64
CA VAL A 408 6.44 -4.29 -4.80
C VAL A 408 7.28 -4.11 -6.06
N PRO A 409 7.67 -2.88 -6.47
CA PRO A 409 8.55 -2.68 -7.62
C PRO A 409 9.92 -3.35 -7.48
N ALA A 410 10.54 -3.27 -6.29
CA ALA A 410 11.84 -3.89 -6.04
C ALA A 410 11.76 -5.42 -6.18
N VAL A 411 10.70 -6.03 -5.65
CA VAL A 411 10.49 -7.48 -5.78
C VAL A 411 10.21 -7.88 -7.23
N GLY A 412 9.47 -7.07 -7.98
CA GLY A 412 9.28 -7.26 -9.41
C GLY A 412 10.62 -7.30 -10.17
N ILE A 413 11.53 -6.37 -9.86
CA ILE A 413 12.89 -6.34 -10.43
C ILE A 413 13.70 -7.58 -10.01
N LEU A 414 13.64 -7.97 -8.73
CA LEU A 414 14.36 -9.14 -8.20
C LEU A 414 13.88 -10.45 -8.86
N ILE A 415 12.59 -10.63 -9.03
CA ILE A 415 12.01 -11.78 -9.74
C ILE A 415 12.49 -11.81 -11.19
N ALA A 416 12.47 -10.67 -11.88
CA ALA A 416 12.93 -10.55 -13.27
C ALA A 416 14.43 -10.87 -13.38
N ARG A 417 15.27 -10.35 -12.49
CA ARG A 417 16.72 -10.64 -12.41
C ARG A 417 16.99 -12.14 -12.17
N ARG A 418 16.29 -12.73 -11.19
CA ARG A 418 16.47 -14.15 -10.88
C ARG A 418 16.06 -15.04 -12.01
N ARG A 419 14.94 -14.71 -12.69
CA ARG A 419 14.46 -15.42 -13.88
C ARG A 419 15.45 -15.34 -15.03
N GLU A 420 16.00 -14.15 -15.34
CA GLU A 420 16.97 -13.95 -16.42
C GLU A 420 18.21 -14.83 -16.21
N LYS A 421 18.62 -15.02 -14.97
CA LYS A 421 19.81 -15.81 -14.60
C LYS A 421 19.55 -17.32 -14.54
N ALA A 422 18.32 -17.74 -14.32
CA ALA A 422 17.97 -19.16 -14.26
C ALA A 422 18.07 -19.86 -15.62
N SER A 423 17.87 -19.13 -16.71
CA SER A 423 17.98 -19.66 -18.08
C SER A 423 18.29 -18.57 -19.08
N VAL A 424 19.40 -18.70 -19.79
CA VAL A 424 19.79 -17.80 -20.89
C VAL A 424 18.83 -17.95 -22.08
N ASN A 425 18.33 -19.18 -22.32
CA ASN A 425 17.32 -19.50 -23.33
C ASN A 425 16.16 -20.28 -22.68
N PRO A 426 15.20 -19.59 -22.05
CA PRO A 426 14.13 -20.29 -21.36
C PRO A 426 13.24 -21.05 -22.33
N SER A 427 12.94 -22.32 -22.00
CA SER A 427 12.03 -23.15 -22.77
C SER A 427 10.65 -22.50 -22.92
N ARG A 428 9.90 -22.87 -23.96
CA ARG A 428 8.52 -22.41 -24.16
C ARG A 428 7.64 -22.72 -22.94
N GLN A 429 7.83 -23.89 -22.33
CA GLN A 429 7.12 -24.31 -21.12
C GLN A 429 7.43 -23.40 -19.92
N TYR A 430 8.68 -23.04 -19.70
CA TYR A 430 9.07 -22.10 -18.65
C TYR A 430 8.43 -20.72 -18.83
N LYS A 431 8.44 -20.19 -20.07
CA LYS A 431 7.78 -18.92 -20.39
C LYS A 431 6.29 -18.99 -20.13
N ALA A 432 5.64 -20.07 -20.54
CA ALA A 432 4.22 -20.30 -20.30
C ALA A 432 3.89 -20.38 -18.81
N SER A 433 4.72 -21.06 -18.00
CA SER A 433 4.54 -21.12 -16.55
C SER A 433 4.63 -19.75 -15.86
N VAL A 434 5.52 -18.87 -16.31
CA VAL A 434 5.60 -17.48 -15.79
C VAL A 434 4.34 -16.70 -16.16
N VAL A 435 3.90 -16.78 -17.41
CA VAL A 435 2.68 -16.10 -17.87
C VAL A 435 1.45 -16.60 -17.08
N PHE A 436 1.30 -17.92 -16.95
CA PHE A 436 0.22 -18.51 -16.19
C PHE A 436 0.24 -18.06 -14.71
N GLY A 437 1.41 -18.05 -14.08
CA GLY A 437 1.56 -17.58 -12.70
C GLY A 437 1.20 -16.10 -12.55
N LEU A 438 1.58 -15.22 -13.50
CA LEU A 438 1.20 -13.82 -13.47
C LEU A 438 -0.31 -13.64 -13.72
N LEU A 439 -0.91 -14.40 -14.63
CA LEU A 439 -2.36 -14.37 -14.85
C LEU A 439 -3.12 -14.81 -13.59
N ALA A 440 -2.68 -15.88 -12.94
CA ALA A 440 -3.27 -16.34 -11.68
C ALA A 440 -3.19 -15.27 -10.59
N CYS A 441 -2.04 -14.61 -10.45
CA CYS A 441 -1.90 -13.45 -9.54
C CYS A 441 -2.83 -12.30 -9.93
N GLY A 442 -2.97 -12.00 -11.22
CA GLY A 442 -3.88 -10.98 -11.74
C GLY A 442 -5.35 -11.27 -11.37
N VAL A 443 -5.79 -12.51 -11.54
CA VAL A 443 -7.15 -12.95 -11.15
C VAL A 443 -7.37 -12.75 -9.65
N VAL A 444 -6.42 -13.19 -8.81
CA VAL A 444 -6.51 -13.00 -7.35
C VAL A 444 -6.53 -11.52 -6.99
N SER A 445 -5.70 -10.70 -7.61
CA SER A 445 -5.63 -9.26 -7.32
C SER A 445 -6.89 -8.52 -7.73
N LEU A 446 -7.48 -8.86 -8.88
CA LEU A 446 -8.78 -8.33 -9.31
C LEU A 446 -9.91 -8.79 -8.38
N TRP A 447 -9.84 -10.03 -7.90
CA TRP A 447 -10.80 -10.54 -6.91
C TRP A 447 -10.71 -9.74 -5.60
N MET A 448 -9.48 -9.44 -5.13
CA MET A 448 -9.28 -8.59 -3.94
C MET A 448 -9.78 -7.16 -4.17
N ALA A 449 -9.50 -6.55 -5.33
CA ALA A 449 -10.03 -5.24 -5.68
C ALA A 449 -11.56 -5.22 -5.73
N ARG A 450 -12.17 -6.30 -6.24
CA ARG A 450 -13.63 -6.46 -6.24
C ARG A 450 -14.17 -6.57 -4.81
N ALA A 451 -13.58 -7.42 -3.96
CA ALA A 451 -13.97 -7.57 -2.57
C ALA A 451 -13.87 -6.26 -1.78
N ASP A 452 -12.81 -5.49 -2.01
CA ASP A 452 -12.61 -4.17 -1.42
C ASP A 452 -13.66 -3.16 -1.91
N SER A 453 -13.99 -3.21 -3.20
CA SER A 453 -15.04 -2.37 -3.79
C SER A 453 -16.43 -2.72 -3.26
N ASP A 454 -16.72 -4.00 -3.06
CA ASP A 454 -18.00 -4.45 -2.50
C ASP A 454 -18.17 -3.93 -1.06
N ALA A 455 -17.10 -3.98 -0.24
CA ALA A 455 -17.11 -3.42 1.11
C ALA A 455 -17.29 -1.89 1.13
N ALA A 456 -16.66 -1.17 0.19
CA ALA A 456 -16.84 0.27 0.03
C ALA A 456 -18.26 0.63 -0.40
N ASN A 457 -18.79 -0.07 -1.41
CA ASN A 457 -20.11 0.15 -1.97
C ASN A 457 -21.23 -0.21 -0.97
N SER A 458 -21.01 -1.20 -0.07
CA SER A 458 -21.98 -1.52 0.99
C SER A 458 -22.18 -0.36 1.96
N ALA A 459 -21.10 0.36 2.31
CA ALA A 459 -21.18 1.53 3.18
C ALA A 459 -21.98 2.68 2.53
N ARG A 460 -21.80 2.92 1.23
CA ARG A 460 -22.60 3.87 0.45
C ARG A 460 -24.07 3.44 0.40
N ALA A 461 -24.32 2.18 0.06
CA ALA A 461 -25.68 1.64 -0.01
C ALA A 461 -26.41 1.74 1.34
N ALA A 462 -25.71 1.44 2.46
CA ALA A 462 -26.27 1.59 3.80
C ALA A 462 -26.73 3.04 4.08
N ALA A 463 -25.90 4.03 3.76
CA ALA A 463 -26.24 5.43 3.96
C ALA A 463 -27.52 5.83 3.18
N PHE A 464 -27.64 5.39 1.92
CA PHE A 464 -28.86 5.63 1.12
C PHE A 464 -30.11 4.95 1.69
N ILE A 465 -29.98 3.69 2.15
CA ILE A 465 -31.11 2.96 2.77
C ILE A 465 -31.53 3.65 4.08
N VAL A 466 -30.56 4.09 4.89
CA VAL A 466 -30.86 4.87 6.10
C VAL A 466 -31.63 6.12 5.74
N HIS A 467 -31.15 6.92 4.80
CA HIS A 467 -31.81 8.15 4.38
C HIS A 467 -33.25 7.91 3.90
N GLN A 468 -33.49 6.84 3.12
CA GLN A 468 -34.85 6.46 2.68
C GLN A 468 -35.77 6.07 3.84
N LYS A 469 -35.23 5.40 4.89
CA LYS A 469 -36.03 4.93 6.02
C LYS A 469 -36.31 6.01 7.07
N THR A 470 -35.37 6.93 7.27
CA THR A 470 -35.51 7.99 8.29
C THR A 470 -36.28 9.21 7.78
N GLY A 471 -36.32 9.42 6.46
CA GLY A 471 -36.98 10.60 5.85
C GLY A 471 -36.29 11.92 6.22
N ASN A 472 -36.95 13.05 5.94
CA ASN A 472 -36.39 14.39 6.16
C ASN A 472 -36.88 15.06 7.45
N ASN A 473 -37.69 14.39 8.30
CA ASN A 473 -38.43 15.03 9.38
C ASN A 473 -37.78 14.97 10.76
N ASN A 474 -36.71 14.19 10.94
CA ASN A 474 -36.00 14.06 12.22
C ASN A 474 -34.49 14.14 11.99
N ASP A 475 -33.77 14.62 13.00
CA ASP A 475 -32.33 14.63 12.96
C ASP A 475 -31.79 13.19 12.96
N VAL A 476 -30.88 12.90 12.01
CA VAL A 476 -30.22 11.61 11.88
C VAL A 476 -28.78 11.75 12.32
N TRP A 477 -28.44 11.02 13.35
CA TRP A 477 -27.10 10.93 13.92
C TRP A 477 -26.47 9.59 13.55
N PHE A 478 -25.16 9.51 13.47
CA PHE A 478 -24.49 8.25 13.19
C PHE A 478 -23.18 8.11 13.96
N LEU A 479 -22.82 6.87 14.25
CA LEU A 479 -21.51 6.46 14.70
C LEU A 479 -20.69 5.89 13.53
N GLY A 480 -19.38 5.76 13.73
CA GLY A 480 -18.48 5.25 12.70
C GLY A 480 -17.88 6.36 11.86
N HIS A 481 -16.93 5.98 11.01
CA HIS A 481 -16.12 6.88 10.19
C HIS A 481 -15.91 6.31 8.78
N SER A 482 -14.89 6.78 8.05
CA SER A 482 -14.54 6.32 6.70
C SER A 482 -15.62 6.68 5.65
N GLY A 483 -15.78 5.84 4.63
CA GLY A 483 -16.76 6.08 3.57
C GLY A 483 -18.19 6.19 4.09
N PHE A 484 -18.58 5.43 5.11
CA PHE A 484 -19.91 5.54 5.70
C PHE A 484 -20.20 6.94 6.21
N GLN A 485 -19.27 7.54 6.95
CA GLN A 485 -19.37 8.94 7.40
C GLN A 485 -19.52 9.91 6.23
N TYR A 486 -18.70 9.73 5.18
CA TYR A 486 -18.75 10.61 4.01
C TYR A 486 -20.16 10.66 3.39
N TYR A 487 -20.77 9.48 3.17
CA TYR A 487 -22.09 9.40 2.55
C TYR A 487 -23.20 9.83 3.49
N MET A 488 -23.12 9.52 4.78
CA MET A 488 -24.11 9.99 5.77
C MET A 488 -24.11 11.53 5.85
N GLN A 489 -22.95 12.16 5.92
CA GLN A 489 -22.84 13.62 5.95
C GLN A 489 -23.29 14.25 4.61
N ALA A 490 -22.99 13.63 3.47
CA ALA A 490 -23.47 14.09 2.17
C ALA A 490 -25.01 14.04 2.03
N LEU A 491 -25.67 13.17 2.83
CA LEU A 491 -27.13 13.04 2.90
C LEU A 491 -27.75 13.85 4.07
N GLY A 492 -26.97 14.73 4.71
CA GLY A 492 -27.45 15.64 5.76
C GLY A 492 -27.45 15.06 7.17
N ALA A 493 -26.94 13.84 7.40
CA ALA A 493 -26.84 13.28 8.73
C ALA A 493 -25.61 13.83 9.49
N HIS A 494 -25.71 13.81 10.84
CA HIS A 494 -24.71 14.38 11.74
C HIS A 494 -23.87 13.30 12.42
N PRO A 495 -22.54 13.44 12.52
CA PRO A 495 -21.72 12.55 13.32
C PRO A 495 -22.03 12.75 14.80
N TYR A 496 -22.26 11.67 15.52
CA TYR A 496 -22.50 11.73 16.97
C TYR A 496 -21.22 12.14 17.71
N ASP A 497 -21.29 13.22 18.47
CA ASP A 497 -20.18 13.69 19.28
C ASP A 497 -20.34 13.19 20.74
N TRP A 498 -19.39 12.36 21.19
CA TRP A 498 -19.42 11.79 22.53
C TRP A 498 -19.13 12.82 23.63
N SER A 499 -18.44 13.90 23.31
CA SER A 499 -18.13 14.98 24.26
C SER A 499 -19.28 15.94 24.41
N HIS A 500 -20.06 16.15 23.35
CA HIS A 500 -21.18 17.10 23.31
C HIS A 500 -22.37 16.46 22.58
N PRO A 501 -23.08 15.51 23.24
CA PRO A 501 -24.26 14.89 22.66
C PRO A 501 -25.36 15.92 22.40
N GLN A 502 -25.86 15.99 21.16
CA GLN A 502 -26.92 16.93 20.75
C GLN A 502 -28.21 16.21 20.37
N THR A 503 -28.27 14.89 20.53
CA THR A 503 -29.44 14.06 20.22
C THR A 503 -30.61 14.34 21.12
N LYS A 504 -31.82 14.22 20.55
CA LYS A 504 -33.11 14.41 21.25
C LYS A 504 -33.95 13.13 21.16
N ALA A 505 -34.95 13.03 22.04
CA ALA A 505 -35.96 11.99 21.93
C ALA A 505 -36.67 12.07 20.57
N GLY A 506 -36.79 10.94 19.91
CA GLY A 506 -37.36 10.85 18.55
C GLY A 506 -36.36 10.92 17.41
N ASP A 507 -35.12 11.38 17.63
CA ASP A 507 -34.05 11.35 16.66
C ASP A 507 -33.65 9.91 16.31
N PHE A 508 -33.00 9.76 15.16
CA PHE A 508 -32.45 8.48 14.75
C PHE A 508 -30.92 8.44 15.00
N LEU A 509 -30.45 7.33 15.57
CA LEU A 509 -29.02 7.02 15.70
C LEU A 509 -28.68 5.77 14.87
N VAL A 510 -27.70 5.89 13.98
CA VAL A 510 -27.27 4.78 13.13
C VAL A 510 -25.92 4.26 13.59
N VAL A 511 -25.84 2.94 13.81
CA VAL A 511 -24.64 2.27 14.33
C VAL A 511 -24.19 1.17 13.37
N PRO A 512 -23.05 1.32 12.69
CA PRO A 512 -22.42 0.25 11.91
C PRO A 512 -21.71 -0.73 12.83
N TYR A 513 -22.17 -1.99 12.91
CA TYR A 513 -21.61 -2.98 13.84
C TYR A 513 -20.13 -3.34 13.58
N SER A 514 -19.72 -3.36 12.31
CA SER A 514 -18.36 -3.72 11.93
C SER A 514 -17.32 -2.60 12.08
N LYS A 515 -17.79 -1.34 12.31
CA LYS A 515 -16.94 -0.13 12.25
C LYS A 515 -16.96 0.70 13.54
N VAL A 516 -17.57 0.19 14.60
CA VAL A 516 -17.64 0.85 15.92
C VAL A 516 -17.09 -0.07 17.00
N TRP A 517 -16.31 0.51 17.88
CA TRP A 517 -15.75 -0.17 19.05
C TRP A 517 -16.12 0.59 20.35
N PRO A 518 -16.54 -0.08 21.42
CA PRO A 518 -16.86 -1.50 21.52
C PRO A 518 -18.13 -1.87 20.74
N GLN A 519 -18.26 -3.14 20.33
CA GLN A 519 -19.38 -3.59 19.48
C GLN A 519 -20.76 -3.49 20.14
N ASP A 520 -20.81 -3.47 21.46
CA ASP A 520 -22.07 -3.37 22.21
C ASP A 520 -22.48 -1.93 22.58
N VAL A 521 -22.01 -0.96 21.78
CA VAL A 521 -22.43 0.44 21.92
C VAL A 521 -23.94 0.62 21.82
N THR A 522 -24.61 -0.28 21.08
CA THR A 522 -26.07 -0.20 20.90
C THR A 522 -26.86 -0.40 22.19
N SER A 523 -26.32 -1.08 23.21
CA SER A 523 -26.94 -1.23 24.50
C SER A 523 -27.00 0.07 25.29
N GLN A 524 -26.17 1.04 24.99
CA GLN A 524 -26.11 2.36 25.63
C GLN A 524 -27.20 3.32 25.11
N PHE A 525 -27.90 2.96 24.04
CA PHE A 525 -28.92 3.81 23.44
C PHE A 525 -30.29 3.09 23.51
N PRO A 526 -31.17 3.44 24.46
CA PRO A 526 -32.50 2.87 24.54
C PRO A 526 -33.37 3.39 23.38
N GLY A 527 -34.23 2.54 22.86
CA GLY A 527 -35.15 2.91 21.80
C GLY A 527 -35.56 1.74 20.89
N PHE A 528 -36.47 2.04 19.95
CA PHE A 528 -36.86 1.07 18.93
C PHE A 528 -35.72 0.87 17.95
N ARG A 529 -35.38 -0.40 17.66
CA ARG A 529 -34.26 -0.78 16.83
C ARG A 529 -34.71 -1.54 15.59
N GLU A 530 -34.24 -1.07 14.45
CA GLU A 530 -34.33 -1.78 13.17
C GLU A 530 -32.92 -2.12 12.68
N ASN A 531 -32.72 -3.34 12.14
CA ASN A 531 -31.43 -3.76 11.60
C ASN A 531 -31.47 -3.80 10.08
N ILE A 532 -30.44 -3.25 9.44
CA ILE A 532 -30.15 -3.41 8.02
C ILE A 532 -29.02 -4.43 7.88
N GLN A 533 -29.16 -5.37 6.95
CA GLN A 533 -28.12 -6.34 6.59
C GLN A 533 -27.84 -6.22 5.10
N LEU A 534 -26.56 -6.05 4.76
CA LEU A 534 -26.09 -6.00 3.39
C LEU A 534 -25.21 -7.21 3.12
N ALA A 535 -25.64 -8.08 2.22
CA ALA A 535 -24.91 -9.27 1.84
C ALA A 535 -23.59 -8.92 1.15
N MET A 536 -22.53 -9.63 1.51
CA MET A 536 -21.23 -9.56 0.85
C MET A 536 -21.12 -10.71 -0.14
N HIS A 537 -20.89 -10.41 -1.41
CA HIS A 537 -20.95 -11.41 -2.49
C HIS A 537 -19.58 -12.00 -2.84
N ALA A 538 -18.49 -11.30 -2.53
CA ALA A 538 -17.15 -11.83 -2.75
C ALA A 538 -16.80 -12.83 -1.64
N TYR A 539 -16.46 -14.07 -1.97
CA TYR A 539 -15.92 -15.06 -1.02
C TYR A 539 -14.48 -14.71 -0.63
N ALA A 540 -14.26 -13.43 -0.32
CA ALA A 540 -12.99 -12.83 0.06
C ALA A 540 -13.22 -11.45 0.68
N SER A 541 -12.31 -10.99 1.52
CA SER A 541 -12.34 -9.65 2.09
C SER A 541 -10.95 -9.07 2.29
N THR A 542 -10.90 -7.73 2.25
CA THR A 542 -9.74 -6.92 2.65
C THR A 542 -9.88 -6.34 4.05
N THR A 543 -11.09 -6.35 4.65
CA THR A 543 -11.39 -5.60 5.88
C THR A 543 -12.24 -6.36 6.91
N SER A 544 -12.55 -7.65 6.69
CA SER A 544 -13.35 -8.44 7.64
C SER A 544 -12.47 -9.13 8.67
N PRO A 545 -12.48 -8.69 9.94
CA PRO A 545 -11.76 -9.36 11.02
C PRO A 545 -12.31 -10.76 11.32
N GLU A 546 -13.56 -11.04 11.00
CA GLU A 546 -14.24 -12.32 11.22
C GLU A 546 -13.63 -13.47 10.41
N ILE A 547 -12.98 -13.16 9.28
CA ILE A 547 -12.21 -14.14 8.50
C ILE A 547 -10.72 -13.87 8.50
N GLY A 548 -10.25 -12.93 9.33
CA GLY A 548 -8.85 -12.64 9.50
C GLY A 548 -8.24 -11.64 8.51
N ALA A 549 -9.05 -10.82 7.81
CA ALA A 549 -8.60 -9.86 6.82
C ALA A 549 -8.40 -8.45 7.38
N GLY A 550 -7.26 -7.79 7.05
CA GLY A 550 -6.92 -6.46 7.55
C GLY A 550 -5.96 -5.67 6.65
N PHE A 551 -6.34 -5.41 5.41
CA PHE A 551 -5.50 -4.72 4.42
C PHE A 551 -4.98 -3.37 4.92
N TYR A 552 -5.85 -2.60 5.55
CA TYR A 552 -5.55 -1.23 5.96
C TYR A 552 -4.90 -1.12 7.34
N HIS A 553 -5.07 -2.12 8.20
CA HIS A 553 -4.41 -2.18 9.51
C HIS A 553 -4.48 -3.58 10.13
N SER A 554 -3.45 -3.95 10.87
CA SER A 554 -3.33 -5.26 11.52
C SER A 554 -3.98 -5.34 12.90
N TYR A 555 -4.67 -4.30 13.38
CA TYR A 555 -5.38 -4.35 14.69
C TYR A 555 -6.44 -5.43 14.73
N TRP A 556 -7.07 -5.68 13.60
CA TRP A 556 -8.17 -6.61 13.49
C TRP A 556 -7.75 -7.97 12.95
N SER A 557 -6.51 -8.10 12.38
CA SER A 557 -6.18 -9.28 11.58
C SER A 557 -4.68 -9.60 11.51
N ILE A 558 -4.41 -10.88 11.20
CA ILE A 558 -3.06 -11.41 10.95
C ILE A 558 -2.77 -11.62 9.46
N LEU A 559 -3.78 -11.44 8.58
CA LEU A 559 -3.66 -11.56 7.13
C LEU A 559 -3.90 -10.22 6.45
N PRO A 560 -3.20 -9.91 5.34
CA PRO A 560 -3.45 -8.69 4.57
C PRO A 560 -4.84 -8.70 3.91
N TYR A 561 -5.33 -9.85 3.54
CA TYR A 561 -6.66 -10.17 3.04
C TYR A 561 -6.94 -11.64 3.29
N ALA A 562 -8.18 -12.07 3.19
CA ALA A 562 -8.55 -13.46 3.42
C ALA A 562 -9.60 -13.93 2.42
N PHE A 563 -9.51 -15.22 2.09
CA PHE A 563 -10.57 -15.98 1.43
C PHE A 563 -11.36 -16.73 2.48
N GLY A 564 -12.68 -16.68 2.39
CA GLY A 564 -13.58 -17.32 3.33
C GLY A 564 -14.99 -16.76 3.25
N PRO A 565 -15.93 -17.29 4.04
CA PRO A 565 -17.29 -16.78 4.11
C PRO A 565 -17.29 -15.42 4.79
N VAL A 566 -17.56 -14.37 4.02
CA VAL A 566 -17.62 -12.99 4.53
C VAL A 566 -19.00 -12.76 5.12
N PRO A 567 -19.12 -12.37 6.41
CA PRO A 567 -20.39 -12.05 7.02
C PRO A 567 -21.01 -10.80 6.39
N SER A 568 -22.33 -10.71 6.45
CA SER A 568 -23.06 -9.52 6.02
C SER A 568 -22.70 -8.31 6.87
N GLU A 569 -22.56 -7.14 6.24
CA GLU A 569 -22.43 -5.87 6.93
C GLU A 569 -23.77 -5.53 7.63
N LYS A 570 -23.70 -5.17 8.90
CA LYS A 570 -24.88 -4.90 9.74
C LYS A 570 -24.88 -3.48 10.26
N TYR A 571 -26.04 -2.84 10.18
CA TYR A 571 -26.29 -1.49 10.71
C TYR A 571 -27.55 -1.51 11.54
N ALA A 572 -27.51 -0.89 12.73
CA ALA A 572 -28.71 -0.63 13.52
C ALA A 572 -29.18 0.79 13.27
N ILE A 573 -30.47 0.98 13.02
CA ILE A 573 -31.17 2.26 13.10
C ILE A 573 -31.94 2.24 14.42
N ILE A 574 -31.62 3.15 15.32
CA ILE A 574 -32.23 3.26 16.65
C ILE A 574 -33.02 4.57 16.69
N ARG A 575 -34.31 4.49 16.87
CA ARG A 575 -35.11 5.68 17.22
C ARG A 575 -35.01 5.89 18.73
N LEU A 576 -34.36 6.98 19.12
CA LEU A 576 -34.07 7.26 20.52
C LEU A 576 -35.34 7.46 21.34
N ALA A 577 -35.41 6.77 22.47
CA ALA A 577 -36.48 6.94 23.46
C ALA A 577 -36.25 8.22 24.27
N GLN A 578 -37.31 8.65 25.01
CA GLN A 578 -37.21 9.74 25.97
C GLN A 578 -36.30 9.39 27.15
#